data_3e4d43d62a98c086b64a8a86631f06dc
#
_entry.id   3e4d43d62a98c086b64a8a86631f06dc
#
_cell.length_a   1.000
_cell.length_b   1.000
_cell.length_c   1.000
_cell.angle_alpha   90.00
_cell.angle_beta   90.00
_cell.angle_gamma   90.00
#
_symmetry.space_group_name_H-M   'P 1'
#
loop_
_entity.id
_entity.type
_entity.pdbx_description
1 polymer ?
#
loop_
_entity_poly.entity_id
_entity_poly.type
_entity_poly.pdbx_seq_one_letter_code
_entity_poly.pdbx_strand_id
1 'polypeptide(L)'
;MDVILHIGAHRTGTTTFQDYMRRHSEPLAEAGIGYWGPGRTRRGLFSGLVPKPEVAKGRDLRRRAEGRIQLQLTAARARGLKTLLISDENMIGTVRDNIRTGSLYPAIGERMSRFARAFEGQLSTVIFSPRSLELYWSSALSYGIARGHAVPERDKLRGIAQSRRGWRDVITDLACALPEADIRVMPFETYAGRPEVLLEQGAGLEAPRNSERMWLNRAPTLADLRRVLADRGSEGSVLPFGMGRWNPFTPEENAALRETYADDMMWLHAGADGMATLTEDQTRTRAGKILPAGPQTEGQGNELDERQVARPG
;
A
#
# COMPACT_ATOMS: atom_id res chain seq x y z
N MET A 1 6.84 1.64 25.43
CA MET A 1 6.19 2.36 24.32
C MET A 1 6.35 1.50 23.09
N ASP A 2 5.25 1.05 22.58
CA ASP A 2 5.22 0.21 21.39
C ASP A 2 5.46 1.04 20.14
N VAL A 3 6.20 0.50 19.18
CA VAL A 3 6.43 1.16 17.90
C VAL A 3 5.80 0.33 16.79
N ILE A 4 4.82 0.92 16.11
CA ILE A 4 4.07 0.32 15.02
C ILE A 4 4.53 0.95 13.71
N LEU A 5 4.90 0.14 12.73
CA LEU A 5 5.26 0.59 11.39
C LEU A 5 4.10 0.37 10.42
N HIS A 6 3.63 1.41 9.76
CA HIS A 6 2.81 1.31 8.56
C HIS A 6 3.69 1.60 7.34
N ILE A 7 4.06 0.54 6.64
CA ILE A 7 5.00 0.62 5.52
C ILE A 7 4.35 0.51 4.14
N GLY A 8 3.02 0.24 4.10
CA GLY A 8 2.22 0.06 2.87
C GLY A 8 2.72 -1.13 2.06
N ALA A 9 2.45 -1.21 0.81
CA ALA A 9 3.34 -1.01 -0.32
C ALA A 9 3.11 0.38 -0.92
N HIS A 10 3.95 0.82 -1.83
CA HIS A 10 3.63 2.02 -2.62
C HIS A 10 2.35 1.78 -3.43
N ARG A 11 1.60 2.85 -3.72
CA ARG A 11 0.36 2.78 -4.53
C ARG A 11 -0.78 1.96 -3.90
N THR A 12 -0.77 1.79 -2.58
CA THR A 12 -1.81 1.10 -1.79
C THR A 12 -2.56 2.02 -0.82
N GLY A 13 -2.65 3.32 -1.12
CA GLY A 13 -3.43 4.25 -0.32
C GLY A 13 -2.70 4.84 0.89
N THR A 14 -1.38 4.65 1.01
CA THR A 14 -0.56 5.17 2.11
C THR A 14 -0.74 6.67 2.33
N THR A 15 -0.83 7.46 1.24
CA THR A 15 -1.06 8.92 1.34
C THR A 15 -2.38 9.26 2.01
N THR A 16 -3.45 8.49 1.74
CA THR A 16 -4.76 8.68 2.38
C THR A 16 -4.69 8.39 3.87
N PHE A 17 -4.04 7.28 4.26
CA PHE A 17 -3.82 6.95 5.66
C PHE A 17 -2.95 7.99 6.38
N GLN A 18 -1.87 8.44 5.75
CA GLN A 18 -0.98 9.47 6.29
C GLN A 18 -1.67 10.82 6.50
N ASP A 19 -2.56 11.19 5.58
CA ASP A 19 -3.37 12.41 5.73
C ASP A 19 -4.39 12.29 6.86
N TYR A 20 -5.05 11.13 6.97
CA TYR A 20 -5.95 10.82 8.07
C TYR A 20 -5.23 10.93 9.43
N MET A 21 -4.10 10.29 9.60
CA MET A 21 -3.30 10.35 10.83
C MET A 21 -2.85 11.78 11.17
N ARG A 22 -2.50 12.58 10.15
CA ARG A 22 -2.10 13.98 10.33
C ARG A 22 -3.26 14.85 10.79
N ARG A 23 -4.45 14.65 10.22
CA ARG A 23 -5.67 15.42 10.60
C ARG A 23 -6.14 15.10 12.01
N HIS A 24 -5.93 13.87 12.47
CA HIS A 24 -6.36 13.42 13.78
C HIS A 24 -5.20 13.34 14.79
N SER A 25 -4.10 14.06 14.54
CA SER A 25 -2.91 14.00 15.39
C SER A 25 -3.14 14.46 16.84
N GLU A 26 -4.04 15.43 17.06
CA GLU A 26 -4.38 15.93 18.41
C GLU A 26 -5.15 14.88 19.23
N PRO A 27 -6.33 14.39 18.81
CA PRO A 27 -7.04 13.38 19.58
C PRO A 27 -6.25 12.09 19.75
N LEU A 28 -5.42 11.70 18.78
CA LEU A 28 -4.52 10.56 18.93
C LEU A 28 -3.45 10.80 20.02
N ALA A 29 -2.89 12.02 20.07
CA ALA A 29 -1.90 12.36 21.09
C ALA A 29 -2.52 12.38 22.51
N GLU A 30 -3.75 12.88 22.66
CA GLU A 30 -4.52 12.83 23.91
C GLU A 30 -4.75 11.36 24.37
N ALA A 31 -4.94 10.44 23.42
CA ALA A 31 -5.02 9.00 23.69
C ALA A 31 -3.65 8.35 23.95
N GLY A 32 -2.55 9.10 23.95
CA GLY A 32 -1.19 8.60 24.15
C GLY A 32 -0.57 7.97 22.91
N ILE A 33 -1.09 8.27 21.71
CA ILE A 33 -0.62 7.74 20.43
C ILE A 33 0.15 8.84 19.69
N GLY A 34 1.46 8.62 19.50
CA GLY A 34 2.30 9.50 18.70
C GLY A 34 2.26 9.12 17.22
N TYR A 35 2.45 10.10 16.34
CA TYR A 35 2.52 9.86 14.90
C TYR A 35 3.78 10.49 14.27
N TRP A 36 4.50 9.67 13.50
CA TRP A 36 5.59 10.13 12.62
C TRP A 36 5.27 9.78 11.17
N GLY A 37 4.88 10.79 10.41
CA GLY A 37 4.63 10.66 8.97
C GLY A 37 5.81 11.10 8.10
N PRO A 38 5.66 11.05 6.76
CA PRO A 38 6.70 11.37 5.78
C PRO A 38 7.33 12.75 5.96
N GLY A 39 6.55 13.73 6.43
CA GLY A 39 7.05 15.07 6.73
C GLY A 39 8.15 15.09 7.79
N ARG A 40 8.18 14.11 8.69
CA ARG A 40 9.22 13.97 9.72
C ARG A 40 10.30 12.98 9.33
N THR A 41 9.92 11.81 8.85
CA THR A 41 10.86 10.72 8.52
C THR A 41 11.81 11.12 7.39
N ARG A 42 11.31 11.79 6.36
CA ARG A 42 12.08 12.21 5.17
C ARG A 42 12.86 13.52 5.36
N ARG A 43 12.53 14.33 6.38
CA ARG A 43 13.24 15.58 6.71
C ARG A 43 14.43 15.40 7.63
N GLY A 44 15.12 14.27 7.52
CA GLY A 44 16.41 14.05 8.18
C GLY A 44 16.38 13.00 9.28
N LEU A 45 15.22 12.61 9.85
CA LEU A 45 15.16 11.62 10.93
C LEU A 45 15.83 10.30 10.53
N PHE A 46 15.50 9.78 9.35
CA PHE A 46 16.04 8.54 8.80
C PHE A 46 17.25 8.75 7.85
N SER A 47 17.71 10.00 7.72
CA SER A 47 18.86 10.30 6.86
C SER A 47 20.12 9.57 7.32
N GLY A 48 20.74 8.82 6.41
CA GLY A 48 21.94 8.03 6.66
C GLY A 48 21.67 6.62 7.21
N LEU A 49 20.43 6.25 7.52
CA LEU A 49 20.10 4.90 7.97
C LEU A 49 20.22 3.91 6.79
N VAL A 50 19.65 4.29 5.65
CA VAL A 50 19.82 3.55 4.40
C VAL A 50 20.83 4.33 3.54
N PRO A 51 22.02 3.78 3.29
CA PRO A 51 23.05 4.48 2.53
C PRO A 51 22.60 4.71 1.09
N LYS A 52 22.99 5.87 0.55
CA LYS A 52 22.98 6.08 -0.89
C LYS A 52 24.19 5.36 -1.48
N PRO A 53 24.09 4.78 -2.69
CA PRO A 53 25.19 4.04 -3.32
C PRO A 53 26.51 4.81 -3.43
N GLU A 54 26.42 6.14 -3.45
CA GLU A 54 27.55 7.07 -3.70
C GLU A 54 28.33 7.47 -2.42
N VAL A 55 27.89 7.02 -1.22
CA VAL A 55 28.46 7.51 0.04
C VAL A 55 29.38 6.47 0.68
N ALA A 56 30.69 6.61 0.46
CA ALA A 56 31.72 5.73 1.01
C ALA A 56 31.86 5.71 2.55
N LYS A 57 31.25 6.65 3.28
CA LYS A 57 31.30 6.78 4.74
C LYS A 57 30.02 6.35 5.46
N GLY A 58 29.41 5.26 5.01
CA GLY A 58 28.08 4.84 5.48
C GLY A 58 27.99 4.47 6.97
N ARG A 59 29.09 4.06 7.60
CA ARG A 59 29.08 3.59 9.00
C ARG A 59 28.78 4.72 10.00
N ASP A 60 29.41 5.86 9.86
CA ASP A 60 29.19 7.01 10.75
C ASP A 60 27.81 7.63 10.57
N LEU A 61 27.33 7.69 9.33
CA LEU A 61 25.99 8.21 9.03
C LEU A 61 24.89 7.34 9.63
N ARG A 62 25.08 6.02 9.58
CA ARG A 62 24.12 5.07 10.18
C ARG A 62 24.10 5.25 11.71
N ARG A 63 25.25 5.24 12.39
CA ARG A 63 25.33 5.42 13.85
C ARG A 63 24.69 6.74 14.31
N ARG A 64 24.89 7.81 13.55
CA ARG A 64 24.23 9.10 13.81
C ARG A 64 22.71 9.03 13.61
N ALA A 65 22.24 8.28 12.60
CA ALA A 65 20.81 8.08 12.38
C ALA A 65 20.17 7.26 13.51
N GLU A 66 20.82 6.16 13.93
CA GLU A 66 20.42 5.34 15.08
C GLU A 66 20.31 6.20 16.34
N GLY A 67 21.33 6.99 16.68
CA GLY A 67 21.32 7.91 17.82
C GLY A 67 20.21 8.95 17.75
N ARG A 68 19.94 9.55 16.57
CA ARG A 68 18.81 10.48 16.42
C ARG A 68 17.45 9.81 16.68
N ILE A 69 17.26 8.60 16.18
CA ILE A 69 16.04 7.85 16.39
C ILE A 69 15.85 7.59 17.88
N GLN A 70 16.88 7.10 18.59
CA GLN A 70 16.81 6.83 20.03
C GLN A 70 16.51 8.08 20.86
N LEU A 71 17.12 9.21 20.55
CA LEU A 71 16.81 10.50 21.18
C LEU A 71 15.34 10.91 20.98
N GLN A 72 14.80 10.70 19.79
CA GLN A 72 13.40 11.04 19.50
C GLN A 72 12.41 10.06 20.16
N LEU A 73 12.77 8.78 20.29
CA LEU A 73 11.98 7.79 21.04
C LEU A 73 11.96 8.12 22.53
N THR A 74 13.11 8.48 23.10
CA THR A 74 13.21 8.94 24.51
C THR A 74 12.36 10.17 24.75
N ALA A 75 12.41 11.16 23.86
CA ALA A 75 11.57 12.36 23.94
C ALA A 75 10.07 12.05 23.79
N ALA A 76 9.71 11.06 22.99
CA ALA A 76 8.33 10.61 22.85
C ALA A 76 7.81 9.96 24.14
N ARG A 77 8.61 9.08 24.78
CA ARG A 77 8.30 8.50 26.07
C ARG A 77 8.17 9.54 27.19
N ALA A 78 9.07 10.51 27.23
CA ALA A 78 9.04 11.58 28.23
C ALA A 78 7.76 12.45 28.12
N ARG A 79 7.11 12.47 26.96
CA ARG A 79 5.80 13.12 26.74
C ARG A 79 4.61 12.22 27.11
N GLY A 80 4.84 11.04 27.65
CA GLY A 80 3.78 10.12 28.07
C GLY A 80 3.16 9.29 26.93
N LEU A 81 3.76 9.25 25.74
CA LEU A 81 3.25 8.43 24.64
C LEU A 81 3.40 6.93 24.99
N LYS A 82 2.32 6.19 24.83
CA LYS A 82 2.25 4.75 25.04
C LYS A 82 2.56 3.98 23.76
N THR A 83 2.11 4.51 22.62
CA THR A 83 2.30 3.94 21.30
C THR A 83 2.82 5.00 20.33
N LEU A 84 3.72 4.60 19.44
CA LEU A 84 4.21 5.43 18.35
C LEU A 84 3.94 4.74 17.01
N LEU A 85 3.08 5.34 16.19
CA LEU A 85 2.83 4.88 14.84
C LEU A 85 3.70 5.67 13.85
N ILE A 86 4.48 4.96 13.06
CA ILE A 86 5.35 5.53 12.03
C ILE A 86 4.83 5.08 10.67
N SER A 87 4.56 6.02 9.77
CA SER A 87 4.09 5.69 8.43
C SER A 87 4.98 6.30 7.36
N ASP A 88 5.73 5.44 6.68
CA ASP A 88 6.55 5.83 5.53
C ASP A 88 6.87 4.63 4.63
N GLU A 89 6.25 4.58 3.47
CA GLU A 89 6.46 3.51 2.48
C GLU A 89 7.87 3.51 1.88
N ASN A 90 8.63 4.61 1.98
CA ASN A 90 10.01 4.65 1.50
C ASN A 90 10.99 3.86 2.40
N MET A 91 10.55 3.39 3.56
CA MET A 91 11.35 2.50 4.41
C MET A 91 11.71 1.21 3.66
N ILE A 92 10.77 0.62 2.94
CA ILE A 92 10.94 -0.65 2.22
C ILE A 92 11.62 -0.53 0.85
N GLY A 93 11.74 0.67 0.31
CA GLY A 93 12.33 0.90 -1.02
C GLY A 93 11.67 2.06 -1.75
N THR A 94 11.78 2.09 -3.07
CA THR A 94 11.15 3.13 -3.88
C THR A 94 10.44 2.53 -5.10
N VAL A 95 9.38 3.18 -5.59
CA VAL A 95 8.73 2.81 -6.85
C VAL A 95 9.72 2.85 -8.01
N ARG A 96 10.65 3.83 -8.00
CA ARG A 96 11.68 3.97 -9.03
C ARG A 96 12.57 2.73 -9.09
N ASP A 97 13.01 2.19 -7.95
CA ASP A 97 13.84 0.99 -7.91
C ASP A 97 13.06 -0.23 -8.40
N ASN A 98 11.80 -0.39 -8.00
CA ASN A 98 10.95 -1.47 -8.48
C ASN A 98 10.79 -1.41 -10.01
N ILE A 99 10.51 -0.23 -10.57
CA ILE A 99 10.43 -0.04 -12.02
C ILE A 99 11.77 -0.34 -12.69
N ARG A 100 12.88 0.17 -12.15
CA ARG A 100 14.23 -0.02 -12.71
C ARG A 100 14.61 -1.50 -12.77
N THR A 101 14.37 -2.23 -11.69
CA THR A 101 14.73 -3.66 -11.59
C THR A 101 13.69 -4.59 -12.21
N GLY A 102 12.43 -4.15 -12.35
CA GLY A 102 11.29 -5.01 -12.72
C GLY A 102 10.92 -5.99 -11.61
N SER A 103 11.25 -5.69 -10.36
CA SER A 103 11.10 -6.57 -9.22
C SER A 103 10.52 -5.82 -8.03
N LEU A 104 9.72 -6.50 -7.20
CA LEU A 104 9.14 -5.93 -5.99
C LEU A 104 10.19 -5.85 -4.88
N TYR A 105 10.54 -4.64 -4.48
CA TYR A 105 11.37 -4.35 -3.29
C TYR A 105 12.58 -5.28 -3.10
N PRO A 106 13.51 -5.38 -4.05
CA PRO A 106 14.59 -6.37 -4.03
C PRO A 106 15.54 -6.25 -2.84
N ALA A 107 15.58 -5.11 -2.18
CA ALA A 107 16.45 -4.84 -1.03
C ALA A 107 15.66 -4.65 0.29
N ILE A 108 14.41 -5.12 0.39
CA ILE A 108 13.56 -4.88 1.58
C ILE A 108 14.18 -5.46 2.84
N GLY A 109 14.68 -6.69 2.80
CA GLY A 109 15.30 -7.37 3.95
C GLY A 109 16.49 -6.59 4.51
N GLU A 110 17.43 -6.17 3.64
CA GLU A 110 18.59 -5.36 4.05
C GLU A 110 18.15 -4.03 4.66
N ARG A 111 17.18 -3.35 4.03
CA ARG A 111 16.69 -2.06 4.51
C ARG A 111 16.02 -2.19 5.87
N MET A 112 15.11 -3.15 6.02
CA MET A 112 14.37 -3.34 7.26
C MET A 112 15.23 -3.85 8.41
N SER A 113 16.26 -4.65 8.16
CA SER A 113 17.27 -5.00 9.18
C SER A 113 18.00 -3.80 9.76
N ARG A 114 18.19 -2.72 8.97
CA ARG A 114 18.77 -1.47 9.45
C ARG A 114 17.81 -0.70 10.35
N PHE A 115 16.53 -0.71 10.02
CA PHE A 115 15.48 -0.14 10.87
C PHE A 115 15.32 -0.95 12.16
N ALA A 116 15.32 -2.29 12.10
CA ALA A 116 15.27 -3.15 13.29
C ALA A 116 16.34 -2.74 14.31
N ARG A 117 17.59 -2.61 13.86
CA ARG A 117 18.68 -2.15 14.73
C ARG A 117 18.50 -0.74 15.27
N ALA A 118 18.01 0.18 14.44
CA ALA A 118 17.80 1.56 14.86
C ALA A 118 16.70 1.72 15.91
N PHE A 119 15.75 0.82 15.94
CA PHE A 119 14.66 0.78 16.92
C PHE A 119 14.93 -0.19 18.09
N GLU A 120 16.07 -0.89 18.11
CA GLU A 120 16.54 -1.71 19.24
C GLU A 120 15.47 -2.69 19.79
N GLY A 121 14.81 -3.44 18.90
CA GLY A 121 13.80 -4.43 19.29
C GLY A 121 12.45 -3.85 19.75
N GLN A 122 12.22 -2.54 19.59
CA GLN A 122 10.97 -1.89 20.01
C GLN A 122 9.86 -1.96 18.96
N LEU A 123 10.14 -2.54 17.78
CA LEU A 123 9.14 -2.72 16.72
C LEU A 123 8.22 -3.87 17.10
N SER A 124 6.99 -3.55 17.48
CA SER A 124 5.99 -4.55 17.90
C SER A 124 5.14 -5.04 16.73
N THR A 125 4.77 -4.15 15.84
CA THR A 125 3.83 -4.46 14.75
C THR A 125 4.25 -3.79 13.45
N VAL A 126 4.09 -4.50 12.35
CA VAL A 126 4.28 -3.96 10.99
C VAL A 126 3.01 -4.16 10.17
N ILE A 127 2.45 -3.09 9.66
CA ILE A 127 1.29 -3.11 8.77
C ILE A 127 1.77 -3.02 7.34
N PHE A 128 1.51 -4.06 6.56
CA PHE A 128 1.88 -4.17 5.16
C PHE A 128 0.64 -4.36 4.29
N SER A 129 0.50 -3.60 3.22
CA SER A 129 -0.66 -3.64 2.31
C SER A 129 -0.24 -4.05 0.91
N PRO A 130 -0.34 -5.33 0.54
CA PRO A 130 -0.16 -5.78 -0.83
C PRO A 130 -1.33 -5.33 -1.72
N ARG A 131 -1.15 -5.40 -3.01
CA ARG A 131 -2.15 -5.09 -4.04
C ARG A 131 -2.02 -6.08 -5.18
N SER A 132 -3.14 -6.39 -5.84
CA SER A 132 -3.15 -7.19 -7.06
C SER A 132 -2.06 -6.72 -8.04
N LEU A 133 -1.20 -7.64 -8.50
CA LEU A 133 0.08 -7.29 -9.13
C LEU A 133 -0.10 -6.52 -10.44
N GLU A 134 -1.07 -6.88 -11.27
CA GLU A 134 -1.36 -6.18 -12.52
C GLU A 134 -1.80 -4.73 -12.25
N LEU A 135 -2.55 -4.50 -11.17
CA LEU A 135 -3.00 -3.16 -10.76
C LEU A 135 -1.88 -2.38 -10.06
N TYR A 136 -1.04 -3.07 -9.31
CA TYR A 136 0.14 -2.46 -8.70
C TYR A 136 1.10 -1.93 -9.76
N TRP A 137 1.51 -2.80 -10.71
CA TRP A 137 2.46 -2.44 -11.74
C TRP A 137 1.90 -1.38 -12.69
N SER A 138 0.64 -1.49 -13.13
CA SER A 138 -0.02 -0.46 -13.94
C SER A 138 0.00 0.90 -13.23
N SER A 139 -0.28 0.92 -11.93
CA SER A 139 -0.26 2.15 -11.11
C SER A 139 1.17 2.68 -10.90
N ALA A 140 2.15 1.80 -10.66
CA ALA A 140 3.54 2.17 -10.44
C ALA A 140 4.17 2.74 -11.72
N LEU A 141 3.95 2.11 -12.86
CA LEU A 141 4.44 2.56 -14.15
C LEU A 141 3.80 3.90 -14.57
N SER A 142 2.48 4.04 -14.41
CA SER A 142 1.78 5.33 -14.64
C SER A 142 2.34 6.45 -13.75
N TYR A 143 2.58 6.15 -12.48
CA TYR A 143 3.22 7.09 -11.56
C TYR A 143 4.64 7.46 -11.99
N GLY A 144 5.41 6.49 -12.47
CA GLY A 144 6.76 6.70 -13.00
C GLY A 144 6.77 7.64 -14.21
N ILE A 145 5.91 7.39 -15.20
CA ILE A 145 5.76 8.25 -16.39
C ILE A 145 5.41 9.67 -15.98
N ALA A 146 4.43 9.84 -15.08
CA ALA A 146 4.06 11.15 -14.56
C ALA A 146 5.22 11.88 -13.85
N ARG A 147 6.24 11.16 -13.40
CA ARG A 147 7.45 11.66 -12.72
C ARG A 147 8.69 11.73 -13.59
N GLY A 148 8.58 11.55 -14.91
CA GLY A 148 9.69 11.74 -15.86
C GLY A 148 10.33 10.47 -16.37
N HIS A 149 9.83 9.29 -15.99
CA HIS A 149 10.30 8.05 -16.60
C HIS A 149 9.76 7.92 -18.03
N ALA A 150 10.52 7.25 -18.88
CA ALA A 150 10.04 6.86 -20.20
C ALA A 150 8.90 5.83 -20.09
N VAL A 151 8.10 5.74 -21.14
CA VAL A 151 7.16 4.61 -21.29
C VAL A 151 7.99 3.33 -21.44
N PRO A 152 7.75 2.30 -20.67
CA PRO A 152 8.53 1.08 -20.72
C PRO A 152 8.34 0.33 -22.04
N GLU A 153 9.43 -0.21 -22.56
CA GLU A 153 9.43 -1.06 -23.72
C GLU A 153 8.77 -2.41 -23.44
N ARG A 154 8.36 -3.10 -24.50
CA ARG A 154 7.64 -4.39 -24.44
C ARG A 154 8.41 -5.46 -23.64
N ASP A 155 9.73 -5.57 -23.85
CA ASP A 155 10.56 -6.55 -23.16
C ASP A 155 10.64 -6.30 -21.66
N LYS A 156 10.63 -5.04 -21.24
CA LYS A 156 10.55 -4.67 -19.84
C LYS A 156 9.23 -5.10 -19.19
N LEU A 157 8.12 -4.88 -19.90
CA LEU A 157 6.79 -5.29 -19.43
C LEU A 157 6.68 -6.81 -19.34
N ARG A 158 7.19 -7.52 -20.34
CA ARG A 158 7.26 -8.98 -20.33
C ARG A 158 8.10 -9.49 -19.16
N GLY A 159 9.27 -8.90 -18.91
CA GLY A 159 10.13 -9.25 -17.78
C GLY A 159 9.46 -9.04 -16.42
N ILE A 160 8.65 -7.98 -16.28
CA ILE A 160 7.84 -7.75 -15.08
C ILE A 160 6.77 -8.84 -14.91
N ALA A 161 6.05 -9.17 -15.98
CA ALA A 161 4.98 -10.17 -15.95
C ALA A 161 5.51 -11.60 -15.70
N GLN A 162 6.74 -11.88 -16.08
CA GLN A 162 7.43 -13.17 -15.87
C GLN A 162 8.26 -13.21 -14.58
N SER A 163 8.25 -12.13 -13.79
CA SER A 163 8.96 -12.12 -12.50
C SER A 163 8.37 -13.14 -11.56
N ARG A 164 9.23 -13.99 -10.98
CA ARG A 164 8.83 -14.96 -9.95
C ARG A 164 8.66 -14.31 -8.57
N ARG A 165 9.11 -13.07 -8.39
CA ARG A 165 9.03 -12.39 -7.11
C ARG A 165 7.66 -11.76 -6.91
N GLY A 166 6.88 -12.37 -6.03
CA GLY A 166 5.56 -11.95 -5.58
C GLY A 166 5.58 -11.22 -4.22
N TRP A 167 4.40 -11.04 -3.65
CA TRP A 167 4.26 -10.48 -2.29
C TRP A 167 4.69 -11.47 -1.21
N ARG A 168 4.58 -12.77 -1.47
CA ARG A 168 5.10 -13.81 -0.57
C ARG A 168 6.59 -13.59 -0.31
N ASP A 169 7.40 -13.40 -1.36
CA ASP A 169 8.84 -13.15 -1.20
C ASP A 169 9.14 -11.86 -0.42
N VAL A 170 8.36 -10.80 -0.69
CA VAL A 170 8.50 -9.51 0.01
C VAL A 170 8.18 -9.66 1.50
N ILE A 171 7.12 -10.38 1.84
CA ILE A 171 6.70 -10.64 3.23
C ILE A 171 7.70 -11.56 3.92
N THR A 172 8.21 -12.58 3.25
CA THR A 172 9.25 -13.47 3.79
C THR A 172 10.52 -12.70 4.12
N ASP A 173 11.02 -11.88 3.19
CA ASP A 173 12.19 -11.02 3.44
C ASP A 173 11.96 -10.04 4.61
N LEU A 174 10.74 -9.51 4.72
CA LEU A 174 10.34 -8.62 5.80
C LEU A 174 10.34 -9.35 7.15
N ALA A 175 9.74 -10.54 7.22
CA ALA A 175 9.70 -11.37 8.42
C ALA A 175 11.12 -11.79 8.88
N CYS A 176 11.98 -12.20 7.96
CA CYS A 176 13.37 -12.49 8.26
C CYS A 176 14.14 -11.28 8.80
N ALA A 177 13.80 -10.07 8.34
CA ALA A 177 14.45 -8.84 8.82
C ALA A 177 13.92 -8.35 10.17
N LEU A 178 12.71 -8.72 10.54
CA LEU A 178 11.97 -8.27 11.74
C LEU A 178 11.35 -9.45 12.49
N PRO A 179 12.15 -10.41 12.98
CA PRO A 179 11.64 -11.67 13.56
C PRO A 179 10.82 -11.47 14.83
N GLU A 180 10.96 -10.34 15.53
CA GLU A 180 10.24 -10.03 16.77
C GLU A 180 8.94 -9.24 16.52
N ALA A 181 8.66 -8.82 15.29
CA ALA A 181 7.50 -7.99 14.98
C ALA A 181 6.34 -8.81 14.44
N ASP A 182 5.12 -8.52 14.90
CA ASP A 182 3.89 -9.05 14.32
C ASP A 182 3.62 -8.37 12.96
N ILE A 183 3.73 -9.14 11.88
CA ILE A 183 3.48 -8.63 10.52
C ILE A 183 2.02 -8.86 10.15
N ARG A 184 1.27 -7.76 10.07
CA ARG A 184 -0.15 -7.74 9.70
C ARG A 184 -0.31 -7.35 8.23
N VAL A 185 -0.83 -8.27 7.46
CA VAL A 185 -1.08 -8.05 6.03
C VAL A 185 -2.51 -7.61 5.81
N MET A 186 -2.67 -6.44 5.21
CA MET A 186 -3.96 -5.79 4.97
C MET A 186 -4.10 -5.47 3.48
N PRO A 187 -4.72 -6.35 2.68
CA PRO A 187 -4.82 -6.17 1.23
C PRO A 187 -5.51 -4.87 0.83
N PHE A 188 -4.92 -4.18 -0.14
CA PHE A 188 -5.44 -2.90 -0.63
C PHE A 188 -6.90 -2.98 -1.08
N GLU A 189 -7.29 -4.05 -1.74
CA GLU A 189 -8.63 -4.27 -2.27
C GLU A 189 -9.70 -4.28 -1.16
N THR A 190 -9.30 -4.66 0.05
CA THR A 190 -10.19 -4.74 1.22
C THR A 190 -10.22 -3.43 2.00
N TYR A 191 -9.05 -2.79 2.19
CA TYR A 191 -8.90 -1.68 3.13
C TYR A 191 -8.74 -0.30 2.48
N ALA A 192 -8.62 -0.24 1.17
CA ALA A 192 -8.43 1.03 0.46
C ALA A 192 -9.57 2.02 0.73
N GLY A 193 -9.18 3.28 1.05
CA GLY A 193 -10.14 4.35 1.34
C GLY A 193 -10.81 4.27 2.71
N ARG A 194 -10.32 3.38 3.60
CA ARG A 194 -10.84 3.17 4.96
C ARG A 194 -9.70 3.27 5.98
N PRO A 195 -9.10 4.47 6.13
CA PRO A 195 -7.92 4.65 7.00
C PRO A 195 -8.21 4.39 8.48
N GLU A 196 -9.44 4.66 8.94
CA GLU A 196 -9.92 4.34 10.30
C GLU A 196 -9.89 2.84 10.57
N VAL A 197 -10.38 2.03 9.64
CA VAL A 197 -10.40 0.57 9.77
C VAL A 197 -8.97 0.00 9.72
N LEU A 198 -8.10 0.60 8.90
CA LEU A 198 -6.70 0.22 8.85
C LEU A 198 -6.00 0.52 10.20
N LEU A 199 -6.32 1.62 10.86
CA LEU A 199 -5.80 1.93 12.19
C LEU A 199 -6.34 0.96 13.24
N GLU A 200 -7.65 0.71 13.26
CA GLU A 200 -8.28 -0.18 14.24
C GLU A 200 -7.82 -1.63 14.10
N GLN A 201 -7.92 -2.18 12.93
CA GLN A 201 -7.65 -3.61 12.71
C GLN A 201 -6.16 -3.90 12.51
N GLY A 202 -5.42 -2.97 11.88
CA GLY A 202 -3.99 -3.11 11.64
C GLY A 202 -3.14 -2.77 12.85
N ALA A 203 -3.42 -1.66 13.53
CA ALA A 203 -2.65 -1.22 14.68
C ALA A 203 -3.25 -1.64 16.03
N GLY A 204 -4.51 -2.06 16.07
CA GLY A 204 -5.21 -2.34 17.32
C GLY A 204 -5.49 -1.07 18.14
N LEU A 205 -5.59 0.08 17.51
CA LEU A 205 -5.78 1.38 18.13
C LEU A 205 -7.18 1.91 17.85
N GLU A 206 -7.79 2.59 18.82
CA GLU A 206 -9.05 3.28 18.61
C GLU A 206 -8.88 4.39 17.56
N ALA A 207 -9.76 4.38 16.56
CA ALA A 207 -9.69 5.30 15.44
C ALA A 207 -10.71 6.44 15.57
N PRO A 208 -10.29 7.71 15.44
CA PRO A 208 -11.20 8.82 15.28
C PRO A 208 -12.14 8.60 14.09
N ARG A 209 -13.41 8.94 14.24
CA ARG A 209 -14.40 8.78 13.17
C ARG A 209 -14.00 9.57 11.93
N ASN A 210 -14.10 8.93 10.78
CA ASN A 210 -13.87 9.55 9.48
C ASN A 210 -15.17 9.55 8.68
N SER A 211 -15.75 10.73 8.47
CA SER A 211 -16.99 10.90 7.71
C SER A 211 -16.77 10.97 6.20
N GLU A 212 -15.54 11.16 5.75
CA GLU A 212 -15.20 11.40 4.34
C GLU A 212 -14.41 10.25 3.75
N ARG A 213 -14.90 9.65 2.67
CA ARG A 213 -14.11 8.74 1.84
C ARG A 213 -13.14 9.55 0.99
N MET A 214 -11.91 9.67 1.44
CA MET A 214 -10.86 10.36 0.69
C MET A 214 -9.97 9.39 -0.08
N TRP A 215 -9.71 9.75 -1.32
CA TRP A 215 -8.78 9.04 -2.19
C TRP A 215 -7.72 10.02 -2.67
N LEU A 216 -6.61 10.06 -1.98
CA LEU A 216 -5.48 10.90 -2.35
C LEU A 216 -4.51 10.16 -3.26
N ASN A 217 -3.80 10.92 -4.10
CA ASN A 217 -2.72 10.43 -4.95
C ASN A 217 -3.13 9.26 -5.86
N ARG A 218 -4.29 9.36 -6.53
CA ARG A 218 -4.74 8.39 -7.54
C ARG A 218 -3.73 8.28 -8.68
N ALA A 219 -3.71 7.12 -9.34
CA ALA A 219 -2.95 6.97 -10.57
C ALA A 219 -3.52 7.88 -11.66
N PRO A 220 -2.66 8.53 -12.46
CA PRO A 220 -3.11 9.33 -13.60
C PRO A 220 -3.86 8.46 -14.60
N THR A 221 -4.80 9.08 -15.30
CA THR A 221 -5.53 8.44 -16.42
C THR A 221 -4.66 8.40 -17.68
N LEU A 222 -5.10 7.64 -18.70
CA LEU A 222 -4.45 7.67 -20.02
C LEU A 222 -4.38 9.08 -20.61
N ALA A 223 -5.46 9.85 -20.45
CA ALA A 223 -5.50 11.24 -20.93
C ALA A 223 -4.46 12.12 -20.20
N ASP A 224 -4.32 11.97 -18.89
CA ASP A 224 -3.31 12.68 -18.10
C ASP A 224 -1.89 12.30 -18.52
N LEU A 225 -1.62 11.01 -18.72
CA LEU A 225 -0.31 10.53 -19.15
C LEU A 225 0.06 11.04 -20.53
N ARG A 226 -0.88 11.04 -21.48
CA ARG A 226 -0.66 11.57 -22.83
C ARG A 226 -0.34 13.06 -22.80
N ARG A 227 -1.07 13.83 -22.00
CA ARG A 227 -0.76 15.26 -21.78
C ARG A 227 0.64 15.46 -21.23
N VAL A 228 1.01 14.73 -20.18
CA VAL A 228 2.35 14.79 -19.57
C VAL A 228 3.46 14.45 -20.57
N LEU A 229 3.24 13.47 -21.46
CA LEU A 229 4.21 13.10 -22.50
C LEU A 229 4.30 14.20 -23.58
N ALA A 230 3.18 14.74 -24.02
CA ALA A 230 3.15 15.85 -24.99
C ALA A 230 3.87 17.10 -24.45
N ASP A 231 3.62 17.48 -23.19
CA ASP A 231 4.29 18.61 -22.51
C ASP A 231 5.82 18.45 -22.42
N ARG A 232 6.31 17.21 -22.56
CA ARG A 232 7.75 16.87 -22.56
C ARG A 232 8.33 16.72 -23.97
N GLY A 233 7.54 17.00 -25.00
CA GLY A 233 7.97 16.82 -26.39
C GLY A 233 8.06 15.36 -26.84
N SER A 234 7.49 14.42 -26.07
CA SER A 234 7.37 13.03 -26.48
C SER A 234 6.09 12.85 -27.31
N GLU A 235 6.13 12.01 -28.34
CA GLU A 235 4.93 11.72 -29.12
C GLU A 235 3.88 11.05 -28.22
N GLY A 236 2.74 11.70 -28.01
CA GLY A 236 1.61 11.15 -27.25
C GLY A 236 1.01 9.88 -27.83
N SER A 237 1.39 9.54 -29.09
CA SER A 237 1.04 8.31 -29.80
C SER A 237 1.61 7.03 -29.19
N VAL A 238 2.63 7.11 -28.33
CA VAL A 238 3.24 5.96 -27.65
C VAL A 238 2.25 5.25 -26.69
N LEU A 239 1.21 5.95 -26.22
CA LEU A 239 0.16 5.37 -25.40
C LEU A 239 -1.16 5.23 -26.19
N PRO A 240 -1.97 4.19 -25.93
CA PRO A 240 -3.24 4.01 -26.60
C PRO A 240 -4.21 5.16 -26.29
N PHE A 241 -5.21 5.35 -27.14
CA PHE A 241 -6.31 6.25 -26.87
C PHE A 241 -7.25 5.63 -25.81
N GLY A 242 -7.82 6.45 -24.94
CA GLY A 242 -8.79 6.01 -23.92
C GLY A 242 -8.91 6.97 -22.76
N MET A 243 -9.98 6.81 -21.98
CA MET A 243 -10.28 7.64 -20.80
C MET A 243 -9.93 6.98 -19.48
N GLY A 244 -9.65 5.68 -19.48
CA GLY A 244 -9.44 4.87 -18.27
C GLY A 244 -8.01 4.92 -17.72
N ARG A 245 -7.72 3.95 -16.88
CA ARG A 245 -6.36 3.70 -16.39
C ARG A 245 -5.56 3.01 -17.49
N TRP A 246 -4.28 3.35 -17.56
CA TRP A 246 -3.36 2.65 -18.43
C TRP A 246 -3.08 1.25 -17.88
N ASN A 247 -3.34 0.25 -18.74
CA ASN A 247 -2.91 -1.13 -18.51
C ASN A 247 -1.89 -1.49 -19.62
N PRO A 248 -0.60 -1.65 -19.28
CA PRO A 248 0.44 -1.90 -20.27
C PRO A 248 0.58 -3.38 -20.65
N PHE A 249 -0.06 -4.28 -19.95
CA PHE A 249 0.11 -5.72 -20.10
C PHE A 249 -0.88 -6.33 -21.08
N THR A 250 -0.47 -7.42 -21.74
CA THR A 250 -1.38 -8.23 -22.55
C THR A 250 -2.39 -8.98 -21.66
N PRO A 251 -3.47 -9.54 -22.22
CA PRO A 251 -4.39 -10.38 -21.45
C PRO A 251 -3.69 -11.55 -20.73
N GLU A 252 -2.73 -12.19 -21.39
CA GLU A 252 -1.96 -13.32 -20.86
C GLU A 252 -1.03 -12.86 -19.71
N GLU A 253 -0.35 -11.73 -19.90
CA GLU A 253 0.50 -11.14 -18.86
C GLU A 253 -0.31 -10.69 -17.64
N ASN A 254 -1.49 -10.12 -17.86
CA ASN A 254 -2.42 -9.78 -16.77
C ASN A 254 -2.89 -11.05 -16.04
N ALA A 255 -3.16 -12.13 -16.78
CA ALA A 255 -3.55 -13.41 -16.18
C ALA A 255 -2.44 -13.97 -15.29
N ALA A 256 -1.19 -14.00 -15.79
CA ALA A 256 -0.03 -14.45 -15.02
C ALA A 256 0.20 -13.64 -13.74
N LEU A 257 0.11 -12.29 -13.83
CA LEU A 257 0.24 -11.41 -12.66
C LEU A 257 -0.88 -11.64 -11.62
N ARG A 258 -2.12 -11.89 -12.08
CA ARG A 258 -3.25 -12.21 -11.19
C ARG A 258 -3.10 -13.58 -10.55
N GLU A 259 -2.61 -14.58 -11.28
CA GLU A 259 -2.32 -15.91 -10.76
C GLU A 259 -1.27 -15.85 -9.66
N THR A 260 -0.14 -15.19 -9.90
CA THR A 260 0.89 -14.97 -8.85
C THR A 260 0.30 -14.32 -7.61
N TYR A 261 -0.56 -13.29 -7.77
CA TYR A 261 -1.21 -12.65 -6.63
C TYR A 261 -2.20 -13.57 -5.91
N ALA A 262 -2.93 -14.39 -6.65
CA ALA A 262 -3.86 -15.36 -6.07
C ALA A 262 -3.10 -16.40 -5.24
N ASP A 263 -1.96 -16.90 -5.73
CA ASP A 263 -1.09 -17.82 -4.99
C ASP A 263 -0.52 -17.18 -3.72
N ASP A 264 -0.07 -15.94 -3.78
CA ASP A 264 0.36 -15.16 -2.61
C ASP A 264 -0.76 -15.05 -1.56
N MET A 265 -1.99 -14.77 -2.01
CA MET A 265 -3.16 -14.67 -1.11
C MET A 265 -3.57 -16.02 -0.54
N MET A 266 -3.49 -17.11 -1.31
CA MET A 266 -3.72 -18.47 -0.80
C MET A 266 -2.71 -18.84 0.29
N TRP A 267 -1.43 -18.53 0.09
CA TRP A 267 -0.39 -18.74 1.10
C TRP A 267 -0.67 -17.92 2.38
N LEU A 268 -1.11 -16.68 2.26
CA LEU A 268 -1.50 -15.85 3.40
C LEU A 268 -2.71 -16.42 4.16
N HIS A 269 -3.74 -16.90 3.44
CA HIS A 269 -4.89 -17.55 4.05
C HIS A 269 -4.54 -18.87 4.74
N ALA A 270 -3.53 -19.57 4.24
CA ALA A 270 -3.00 -20.80 4.87
C ALA A 270 -2.13 -20.53 6.11
N GLY A 271 -1.96 -19.26 6.53
CA GLY A 271 -1.21 -18.87 7.72
C GLY A 271 0.23 -18.44 7.45
N ALA A 272 0.61 -18.23 6.18
CA ALA A 272 1.90 -17.65 5.75
C ALA A 272 3.12 -18.28 6.43
N ASP A 273 3.10 -19.57 6.65
CA ASP A 273 4.14 -20.35 7.36
C ASP A 273 4.49 -19.76 8.74
N GLY A 274 3.54 -19.07 9.38
CA GLY A 274 3.72 -18.36 10.66
C GLY A 274 4.47 -17.03 10.57
N MET A 275 4.83 -16.56 9.38
CA MET A 275 5.62 -15.34 9.17
C MET A 275 4.80 -14.05 9.21
N ALA A 276 3.50 -14.14 8.92
CA ALA A 276 2.61 -12.98 8.87
C ALA A 276 1.15 -13.41 9.11
N THR A 277 0.33 -12.46 9.53
CA THR A 277 -1.10 -12.66 9.73
C THR A 277 -1.90 -11.87 8.70
N LEU A 278 -2.73 -12.55 7.91
CA LEU A 278 -3.71 -11.88 7.06
C LEU A 278 -4.83 -11.33 7.94
N THR A 279 -4.99 -10.01 7.95
CA THR A 279 -6.07 -9.38 8.70
C THR A 279 -7.38 -9.50 7.95
N GLU A 280 -8.37 -10.14 8.57
CA GLU A 280 -9.73 -10.24 8.02
C GLU A 280 -10.57 -9.01 8.35
N ASP A 281 -11.37 -8.55 7.40
CA ASP A 281 -12.28 -7.42 7.62
C ASP A 281 -13.49 -7.85 8.46
N GLN A 282 -13.39 -7.67 9.77
CA GLN A 282 -14.45 -8.01 10.72
C GLN A 282 -15.77 -7.25 10.46
N THR A 283 -15.73 -6.10 9.80
CA THR A 283 -16.94 -5.32 9.51
C THR A 283 -17.75 -5.97 8.38
N ARG A 284 -17.08 -6.59 7.40
CA ARG A 284 -17.73 -7.35 6.32
C ARG A 284 -18.32 -8.67 6.83
N THR A 285 -17.64 -9.35 7.73
CA THR A 285 -18.08 -10.62 8.32
C THR A 285 -19.33 -10.42 9.17
N ARG A 286 -19.47 -9.28 9.86
CA ARG A 286 -20.69 -8.94 10.62
C ARG A 286 -21.88 -8.61 9.72
N ALA A 287 -21.66 -7.91 8.60
CA ALA A 287 -22.73 -7.58 7.65
C ALA A 287 -23.30 -8.82 6.94
N GLY A 288 -22.50 -9.87 6.72
CA GLY A 288 -22.94 -11.13 6.13
C GLY A 288 -23.71 -12.07 7.09
N LYS A 289 -23.71 -11.80 8.41
CA LYS A 289 -24.41 -12.60 9.43
C LYS A 289 -25.80 -12.06 9.84
N ILE A 290 -26.24 -10.95 9.28
CA ILE A 290 -27.50 -10.29 9.65
C ILE A 290 -28.45 -10.24 8.45
N LEU A 291 -28.82 -11.41 7.93
CA LEU A 291 -30.09 -11.58 7.19
C LEU A 291 -30.53 -13.04 7.35
N PRO A 292 -31.46 -13.34 8.27
CA PRO A 292 -32.28 -14.53 8.10
C PRO A 292 -33.04 -14.34 6.79
N ALA A 293 -32.98 -15.33 5.91
CA ALA A 293 -33.81 -15.37 4.72
C ALA A 293 -35.27 -15.20 5.14
N GLY A 294 -35.84 -14.03 4.88
CA GLY A 294 -37.27 -13.85 4.96
C GLY A 294 -37.94 -14.77 3.94
N PRO A 295 -39.17 -15.24 4.19
CA PRO A 295 -39.84 -16.13 3.27
C PRO A 295 -39.96 -15.45 1.90
N GLN A 296 -39.55 -16.17 0.86
CA GLN A 296 -39.75 -15.78 -0.53
C GLN A 296 -41.24 -15.71 -0.76
N THR A 297 -41.80 -14.51 -0.87
CA THR A 297 -43.11 -14.31 -1.46
C THR A 297 -42.99 -14.59 -2.94
N GLU A 298 -43.65 -15.64 -3.41
CA GLU A 298 -43.82 -15.95 -4.82
C GLU A 298 -44.35 -14.70 -5.53
N GLY A 299 -43.58 -14.23 -6.52
CA GLY A 299 -43.98 -13.10 -7.35
C GLY A 299 -45.20 -13.46 -8.18
N GLN A 300 -46.26 -12.73 -7.97
CA GLN A 300 -47.42 -12.72 -8.89
C GLN A 300 -46.92 -12.23 -10.26
N GLY A 301 -47.13 -13.08 -11.28
CA GLY A 301 -46.85 -12.73 -12.67
C GLY A 301 -47.67 -11.52 -13.11
N ASN A 302 -47.00 -10.51 -13.61
CA ASN A 302 -47.62 -9.45 -14.38
C ASN A 302 -47.89 -9.97 -15.80
N GLU A 303 -49.16 -10.31 -16.07
CA GLU A 303 -49.69 -10.43 -17.45
C GLU A 303 -49.57 -9.05 -18.10
N LEU A 304 -48.73 -8.95 -19.11
CA LEU A 304 -48.70 -7.81 -20.04
C LEU A 304 -49.95 -7.88 -20.92
N ASP A 305 -50.86 -6.94 -20.71
CA ASP A 305 -52.04 -6.72 -21.52
C ASP A 305 -51.62 -6.12 -22.88
N GLU A 306 -51.57 -6.95 -23.93
CA GLU A 306 -51.52 -6.54 -25.32
C GLU A 306 -52.85 -6.01 -25.77
N ARG A 307 -53.01 -4.69 -25.89
CA ARG A 307 -54.03 -4.00 -26.75
C ARG A 307 -53.75 -2.49 -26.70
N GLN A 308 -53.40 -1.88 -27.74
CA GLN A 308 -54.06 -1.36 -28.94
C GLN A 308 -53.09 -0.43 -29.69
N VAL A 309 -52.72 -0.90 -30.84
CA VAL A 309 -52.27 -0.01 -31.91
C VAL A 309 -53.52 0.49 -32.63
N ALA A 310 -53.79 1.77 -32.61
CA ALA A 310 -54.72 2.43 -33.53
C ALA A 310 -53.93 3.38 -34.42
N ARG A 311 -54.06 3.18 -35.73
CA ARG A 311 -53.64 4.03 -36.84
C ARG A 311 -54.79 4.98 -37.22
N PRO A 312 -54.63 5.81 -38.23
CA PRO A 312 -54.36 7.25 -38.22
C PRO A 312 -55.50 8.03 -38.89
N GLY A 313 -55.45 9.32 -38.74
CA GLY A 313 -56.09 10.28 -39.54
C GLY A 313 -55.14 11.41 -39.85
#